data_6642d04f272f70582d9e1ba042562eaa
#
_entry.id   6642d04f272f70582d9e1ba042562eaa
#
_cell.length_a   1.000
_cell.length_b   1.000
_cell.length_c   1.000
_cell.angle_alpha   90.00
_cell.angle_beta   90.00
_cell.angle_gamma   90.00
#
_symmetry.space_group_name_H-M   'P 1'
#
loop_
_entity.id
_entity.type
_entity.pdbx_description
1 polymer ?
#
loop_
_entity_poly.entity_id
_entity_poly.type
_entity_poly.pdbx_seq_one_letter_code
_entity_poly.pdbx_strand_id
1 'polypeptide(L)'
;DRDEVNEVDVLSGAFMLLRKETLDKTGLLDETFFMYGEDIDLSYRVQLAGYKNYYFPETSIIHYKGESTKKSSINYVFVFYRAMIIFAKKHFSGGNAAVFSTLINMAIYLRAALAIVRRFWNRSYPAIIDFALIYIGLWLVSGLYENYSGKLYPEELLRTAFPLFSGIWVGSIFFSGGYDEGFSLRRFFVGFLVGSMIILAAYGLLDESQRFSRAVVLLGAGYFALSAILVRLL
;
A
#
# COMPACT_ATOMS: atom_id res chain seq x y z
N ASP A 1 8.66 -35.75 -1.39
CA ASP A 1 9.99 -35.40 -1.85
C ASP A 1 9.91 -34.71 -3.21
N ARG A 2 10.83 -33.77 -3.50
CA ARG A 2 10.78 -33.03 -4.78
C ARG A 2 11.43 -33.82 -5.93
N ASP A 3 12.21 -34.81 -5.60
CA ASP A 3 13.02 -35.57 -6.54
C ASP A 3 12.44 -36.96 -6.83
N GLU A 4 11.25 -37.26 -6.29
CA GLU A 4 10.57 -38.54 -6.47
C GLU A 4 9.15 -38.36 -7.03
N VAL A 5 8.66 -39.39 -7.70
CA VAL A 5 7.28 -39.46 -8.15
C VAL A 5 6.37 -39.58 -6.93
N ASN A 6 5.53 -38.61 -6.70
CA ASN A 6 4.64 -38.54 -5.53
C ASN A 6 3.20 -38.37 -5.93
N GLU A 7 2.29 -39.02 -5.18
CA GLU A 7 0.87 -38.70 -5.26
C GLU A 7 0.62 -37.30 -4.68
N VAL A 8 -0.15 -36.49 -5.38
CA VAL A 8 -0.46 -35.11 -5.01
C VAL A 8 -1.95 -34.83 -5.17
N ASP A 9 -2.48 -33.92 -4.37
CA ASP A 9 -3.90 -33.57 -4.46
C ASP A 9 -4.20 -32.76 -5.71
N VAL A 10 -3.31 -31.87 -6.10
CA VAL A 10 -3.53 -30.90 -7.19
C VAL A 10 -2.28 -30.83 -8.08
N LEU A 11 -2.53 -30.87 -9.39
CA LEU A 11 -1.53 -30.59 -10.42
C LEU A 11 -1.62 -29.14 -10.86
N SER A 12 -0.49 -28.53 -11.16
CA SER A 12 -0.45 -27.17 -11.74
C SER A 12 -0.88 -27.21 -13.21
N GLY A 13 -1.78 -26.33 -13.58
CA GLY A 13 -2.24 -26.13 -14.95
C GLY A 13 -1.16 -25.69 -15.94
N ALA A 14 0.05 -25.38 -15.48
CA ALA A 14 1.18 -25.03 -16.33
C ALA A 14 1.62 -26.18 -17.27
N PHE A 15 1.53 -27.42 -16.78
CA PHE A 15 1.73 -28.62 -17.59
C PHE A 15 1.04 -29.82 -16.92
N MET A 16 0.08 -30.41 -17.62
CA MET A 16 -0.66 -31.58 -17.16
C MET A 16 -0.70 -32.63 -18.28
N LEU A 17 -0.33 -33.85 -17.98
CA LEU A 17 -0.52 -34.99 -18.87
C LEU A 17 -1.68 -35.83 -18.32
N LEU A 18 -2.74 -35.98 -19.12
CA LEU A 18 -3.97 -36.61 -18.71
C LEU A 18 -4.31 -37.81 -19.63
N ARG A 19 -4.77 -38.90 -19.04
CA ARG A 19 -5.27 -40.01 -19.82
C ARG A 19 -6.62 -39.65 -20.42
N LYS A 20 -6.84 -40.00 -21.68
CA LYS A 20 -8.10 -39.76 -22.36
C LYS A 20 -9.29 -40.35 -21.62
N GLU A 21 -9.17 -41.61 -21.18
CA GLU A 21 -10.21 -42.31 -20.40
C GLU A 21 -10.61 -41.59 -19.10
N THR A 22 -9.65 -40.88 -18.47
CA THR A 22 -9.92 -40.05 -17.29
C THR A 22 -10.75 -38.84 -17.69
N LEU A 23 -10.37 -38.16 -18.79
CA LEU A 23 -11.12 -37.01 -19.30
C LEU A 23 -12.52 -37.39 -19.77
N ASP A 24 -12.69 -38.57 -20.39
CA ASP A 24 -14.01 -39.08 -20.81
C ASP A 24 -14.96 -39.28 -19.61
N LYS A 25 -14.42 -39.53 -18.40
CA LYS A 25 -15.21 -39.66 -17.17
C LYS A 25 -15.38 -38.35 -16.41
N THR A 26 -14.34 -37.55 -16.34
CA THR A 26 -14.34 -36.34 -15.51
C THR A 26 -14.75 -35.08 -16.27
N GLY A 27 -14.73 -35.12 -17.60
CA GLY A 27 -14.87 -33.97 -18.48
C GLY A 27 -13.56 -33.14 -18.57
N LEU A 28 -13.62 -32.12 -19.40
CA LEU A 28 -12.52 -31.18 -19.63
C LEU A 28 -12.41 -30.09 -18.52
N LEU A 29 -11.54 -29.12 -18.70
CA LEU A 29 -11.49 -27.95 -17.87
C LEU A 29 -12.82 -27.21 -17.86
N ASP A 30 -13.27 -26.76 -16.70
CA ASP A 30 -14.55 -26.06 -16.55
C ASP A 30 -14.35 -24.56 -16.88
N GLU A 31 -14.98 -24.10 -17.95
CA GLU A 31 -14.88 -22.73 -18.47
C GLU A 31 -15.49 -21.67 -17.55
N THR A 32 -16.20 -22.05 -16.48
CA THR A 32 -16.66 -21.10 -15.45
C THR A 32 -15.52 -20.51 -14.65
N PHE A 33 -14.36 -21.19 -14.64
CA PHE A 33 -13.10 -20.67 -14.09
C PHE A 33 -12.36 -19.87 -15.15
N PHE A 34 -12.24 -18.56 -14.95
CA PHE A 34 -11.65 -17.67 -15.97
C PHE A 34 -10.12 -17.80 -16.06
N MET A 35 -9.41 -17.97 -14.94
CA MET A 35 -7.94 -17.93 -14.94
C MET A 35 -7.30 -18.76 -13.82
N TYR A 36 -8.01 -19.09 -12.77
CA TYR A 36 -7.52 -19.82 -11.60
C TYR A 36 -8.56 -20.81 -11.12
N GLY A 37 -8.09 -21.94 -10.62
CA GLY A 37 -8.94 -22.97 -10.02
C GLY A 37 -9.46 -24.02 -10.99
N GLU A 38 -9.29 -23.85 -12.30
CA GLU A 38 -9.62 -24.84 -13.33
C GLU A 38 -8.78 -26.11 -13.16
N ASP A 39 -7.53 -25.96 -12.81
CA ASP A 39 -6.58 -27.04 -12.54
C ASP A 39 -6.89 -27.75 -11.21
N ILE A 40 -7.24 -26.98 -10.20
CA ILE A 40 -7.70 -27.51 -8.90
C ILE A 40 -8.99 -28.31 -9.08
N ASP A 41 -9.97 -27.75 -9.80
CA ASP A 41 -11.25 -28.38 -10.07
C ASP A 41 -11.09 -29.70 -10.85
N LEU A 42 -10.27 -29.71 -11.90
CA LEU A 42 -10.03 -30.93 -12.68
C LEU A 42 -9.27 -31.95 -11.82
N SER A 43 -8.24 -31.58 -11.09
CA SER A 43 -7.50 -32.47 -10.20
C SER A 43 -8.41 -33.13 -9.16
N TYR A 44 -9.33 -32.34 -8.58
CA TYR A 44 -10.30 -32.84 -7.61
C TYR A 44 -11.33 -33.81 -8.25
N ARG A 45 -11.83 -33.50 -9.44
CA ARG A 45 -12.74 -34.39 -10.17
C ARG A 45 -12.08 -35.73 -10.57
N VAL A 46 -10.79 -35.69 -10.91
CA VAL A 46 -9.98 -36.87 -11.17
C VAL A 46 -9.92 -37.78 -9.94
N GLN A 47 -9.70 -37.23 -8.75
CA GLN A 47 -9.73 -38.01 -7.50
C GLN A 47 -11.13 -38.55 -7.17
N LEU A 48 -12.17 -37.75 -7.34
CA LEU A 48 -13.55 -38.20 -7.12
C LEU A 48 -13.96 -39.35 -8.07
N ALA A 49 -13.38 -39.40 -9.27
CA ALA A 49 -13.58 -40.49 -10.23
C ALA A 49 -12.74 -41.74 -9.93
N GLY A 50 -11.99 -41.79 -8.82
CA GLY A 50 -11.19 -42.91 -8.36
C GLY A 50 -9.80 -43.00 -8.98
N TYR A 51 -9.37 -41.96 -9.68
CA TYR A 51 -8.00 -41.84 -10.21
C TYR A 51 -7.10 -41.05 -9.24
N LYS A 52 -5.79 -41.05 -9.53
CA LYS A 52 -4.77 -40.37 -8.71
C LYS A 52 -4.01 -39.36 -9.55
N ASN A 53 -3.60 -38.29 -8.91
CA ASN A 53 -2.72 -37.28 -9.47
C ASN A 53 -1.29 -37.55 -9.00
N TYR A 54 -0.33 -37.49 -9.91
CA TYR A 54 1.08 -37.72 -9.59
C TYR A 54 1.94 -36.53 -10.03
N TYR A 55 2.85 -36.12 -9.17
CA TYR A 55 3.94 -35.23 -9.53
C TYR A 55 5.07 -36.08 -10.14
N PHE A 56 5.58 -35.66 -11.31
CA PHE A 56 6.64 -36.34 -12.04
C PHE A 56 7.87 -35.42 -12.16
N PRO A 57 8.95 -35.66 -11.40
CA PRO A 57 10.09 -34.74 -11.30
C PRO A 57 11.12 -34.85 -12.44
N GLU A 58 11.10 -35.93 -13.22
CA GLU A 58 12.11 -36.19 -14.27
C GLU A 58 12.02 -35.21 -15.46
N THR A 59 10.95 -34.42 -15.52
CA THR A 59 10.74 -33.42 -16.55
C THR A 59 10.53 -32.03 -15.95
N SER A 60 11.19 -31.03 -16.50
CA SER A 60 11.03 -29.65 -16.09
C SER A 60 10.61 -28.76 -17.27
N ILE A 61 9.78 -27.76 -16.98
CA ILE A 61 9.37 -26.74 -17.92
C ILE A 61 9.76 -25.36 -17.40
N ILE A 62 9.97 -24.41 -18.31
CA ILE A 62 10.12 -23.00 -17.95
C ILE A 62 8.72 -22.37 -17.93
N HIS A 63 8.29 -21.93 -16.75
CA HIS A 63 7.02 -21.24 -16.57
C HIS A 63 7.24 -19.81 -16.09
N TYR A 64 6.98 -18.84 -16.97
CA TYR A 64 7.13 -17.41 -16.66
C TYR A 64 5.97 -16.94 -15.77
N LYS A 65 6.17 -17.02 -14.45
CA LYS A 65 5.16 -16.58 -13.48
C LYS A 65 4.90 -15.07 -13.58
N GLY A 66 3.64 -14.71 -13.84
CA GLY A 66 3.20 -13.33 -13.75
C GLY A 66 3.08 -12.58 -15.06
N GLU A 67 3.40 -13.21 -16.19
CA GLU A 67 3.19 -12.61 -17.52
C GLU A 67 1.69 -12.37 -17.80
N SER A 68 0.82 -13.26 -17.33
CA SER A 68 -0.63 -13.13 -17.53
C SER A 68 -1.30 -12.18 -16.55
N THR A 69 -0.70 -11.94 -15.37
CA THR A 69 -1.30 -11.11 -14.31
C THR A 69 -0.26 -10.48 -13.40
N LYS A 70 -0.28 -9.17 -13.30
CA LYS A 70 0.48 -8.48 -12.24
C LYS A 70 -0.18 -8.81 -10.89
N LYS A 71 0.50 -9.59 -10.04
CA LYS A 71 0.03 -10.05 -8.72
C LYS A 71 -0.44 -8.94 -7.77
N SER A 72 -0.09 -7.69 -8.04
CA SER A 72 -0.50 -6.51 -7.28
C SER A 72 -1.80 -5.86 -7.76
N SER A 73 -2.40 -6.34 -8.86
CA SER A 73 -3.65 -5.77 -9.34
C SER A 73 -4.84 -6.21 -8.49
N ILE A 74 -5.76 -5.31 -8.22
CA ILE A 74 -7.02 -5.60 -7.53
C ILE A 74 -7.78 -6.71 -8.29
N ASN A 75 -7.71 -6.72 -9.62
CA ASN A 75 -8.32 -7.74 -10.47
C ASN A 75 -7.80 -9.15 -10.18
N TYR A 76 -6.49 -9.34 -9.93
CA TYR A 76 -5.93 -10.64 -9.55
C TYR A 76 -6.61 -11.22 -8.31
N VAL A 77 -6.75 -10.38 -7.27
CA VAL A 77 -7.36 -10.79 -5.99
C VAL A 77 -8.80 -11.22 -6.19
N PHE A 78 -9.59 -10.45 -6.93
CA PHE A 78 -11.00 -10.78 -7.21
C PHE A 78 -11.15 -12.06 -8.02
N VAL A 79 -10.36 -12.24 -9.08
CA VAL A 79 -10.42 -13.44 -9.93
C VAL A 79 -10.06 -14.70 -9.13
N PHE A 80 -8.99 -14.64 -8.33
CA PHE A 80 -8.57 -15.75 -7.48
C PHE A 80 -9.64 -16.16 -6.46
N TYR A 81 -10.17 -15.18 -5.70
CA TYR A 81 -11.20 -15.50 -4.71
C TYR A 81 -12.53 -15.93 -5.33
N ARG A 82 -12.90 -15.38 -6.50
CA ARG A 82 -14.06 -15.83 -7.25
C ARG A 82 -13.91 -17.30 -7.66
N ALA A 83 -12.74 -17.71 -8.12
CA ALA A 83 -12.46 -19.12 -8.44
C ALA A 83 -12.66 -20.03 -7.22
N MET A 84 -12.16 -19.62 -6.03
CA MET A 84 -12.37 -20.36 -4.79
C MET A 84 -13.85 -20.50 -4.42
N ILE A 85 -14.66 -19.44 -4.62
CA ILE A 85 -16.11 -19.49 -4.36
C ILE A 85 -16.81 -20.43 -5.34
N ILE A 86 -16.43 -20.40 -6.63
CA ILE A 86 -16.97 -21.31 -7.64
C ILE A 86 -16.66 -22.77 -7.25
N PHE A 87 -15.40 -23.06 -6.90
CA PHE A 87 -14.98 -24.38 -6.45
C PHE A 87 -15.77 -24.85 -5.22
N ALA A 88 -15.90 -24.01 -4.21
CA ALA A 88 -16.64 -24.34 -3.00
C ALA A 88 -18.12 -24.64 -3.27
N LYS A 89 -18.78 -23.82 -4.11
CA LYS A 89 -20.18 -24.04 -4.50
C LYS A 89 -20.40 -25.30 -5.32
N LYS A 90 -19.40 -25.68 -6.11
CA LYS A 90 -19.49 -26.87 -6.99
C LYS A 90 -19.28 -28.15 -6.20
N HIS A 91 -18.37 -28.17 -5.24
CA HIS A 91 -17.90 -29.41 -4.61
C HIS A 91 -18.35 -29.60 -3.16
N PHE A 92 -18.78 -28.54 -2.46
CA PHE A 92 -19.23 -28.66 -1.08
C PHE A 92 -20.77 -28.63 -1.00
N SER A 93 -21.32 -29.39 -0.08
CA SER A 93 -22.77 -29.40 0.20
C SER A 93 -23.26 -28.05 0.71
N GLY A 94 -24.50 -27.66 0.42
CA GLY A 94 -25.06 -26.31 0.53
C GLY A 94 -24.72 -25.50 1.78
N GLY A 95 -24.77 -26.07 3.00
CA GLY A 95 -24.42 -25.40 4.23
C GLY A 95 -22.94 -25.03 4.32
N ASN A 96 -22.07 -25.97 4.00
CA ASN A 96 -20.61 -25.77 4.03
C ASN A 96 -20.14 -24.78 2.95
N ALA A 97 -20.74 -24.81 1.77
CA ALA A 97 -20.45 -23.87 0.69
C ALA A 97 -20.83 -22.43 1.08
N ALA A 98 -21.95 -22.23 1.77
CA ALA A 98 -22.38 -20.92 2.23
C ALA A 98 -21.41 -20.34 3.28
N VAL A 99 -21.06 -21.15 4.29
CA VAL A 99 -20.09 -20.75 5.33
C VAL A 99 -18.72 -20.40 4.69
N PHE A 100 -18.23 -21.26 3.81
CA PHE A 100 -16.94 -21.06 3.12
C PHE A 100 -16.95 -19.79 2.26
N SER A 101 -18.04 -19.57 1.49
CA SER A 101 -18.21 -18.35 0.69
C SER A 101 -18.24 -17.08 1.56
N THR A 102 -18.91 -17.16 2.72
CA THR A 102 -18.97 -16.03 3.67
C THR A 102 -17.59 -15.73 4.23
N LEU A 103 -16.84 -16.74 4.67
CA LEU A 103 -15.48 -16.58 5.18
C LEU A 103 -14.53 -16.01 4.12
N ILE A 104 -14.64 -16.47 2.86
CA ILE A 104 -13.84 -15.91 1.75
C ILE A 104 -14.19 -14.45 1.52
N ASN A 105 -15.46 -14.09 1.44
CA ASN A 105 -15.88 -12.70 1.26
C ASN A 105 -15.37 -11.81 2.41
N MET A 106 -15.49 -12.29 3.65
CA MET A 106 -14.96 -11.59 4.82
C MET A 106 -13.44 -11.39 4.72
N ALA A 107 -12.70 -12.42 4.29
CA ALA A 107 -11.25 -12.33 4.08
C ALA A 107 -10.88 -11.31 2.98
N ILE A 108 -11.67 -11.25 1.88
CA ILE A 108 -11.50 -10.26 0.82
C ILE A 108 -11.67 -8.84 1.37
N TYR A 109 -12.78 -8.58 2.08
CA TYR A 109 -13.05 -7.26 2.63
C TYR A 109 -12.02 -6.86 3.68
N LEU A 110 -11.64 -7.78 4.57
CA LEU A 110 -10.60 -7.54 5.58
C LEU A 110 -9.26 -7.18 4.91
N ARG A 111 -8.85 -7.97 3.90
CA ARG A 111 -7.61 -7.70 3.16
C ARG A 111 -7.66 -6.34 2.44
N ALA A 112 -8.79 -6.00 1.82
CA ALA A 112 -8.98 -4.71 1.17
C ALA A 112 -8.91 -3.56 2.19
N ALA A 113 -9.60 -3.69 3.32
CA ALA A 113 -9.56 -2.71 4.41
C ALA A 113 -8.14 -2.52 4.96
N LEU A 114 -7.43 -3.62 5.25
CA LEU A 114 -6.04 -3.57 5.71
C LEU A 114 -5.10 -2.92 4.68
N ALA A 115 -5.31 -3.19 3.38
CA ALA A 115 -4.52 -2.56 2.33
C ALA A 115 -4.76 -1.04 2.27
N ILE A 116 -6.02 -0.60 2.42
CA ILE A 116 -6.38 0.83 2.47
C ILE A 116 -5.76 1.49 3.71
N VAL A 117 -5.92 0.88 4.89
CA VAL A 117 -5.34 1.39 6.14
C VAL A 117 -3.82 1.47 6.04
N ARG A 118 -3.17 0.42 5.54
CA ARG A 118 -1.71 0.41 5.36
C ARG A 118 -1.25 1.49 4.38
N ARG A 119 -1.96 1.67 3.25
CA ARG A 119 -1.64 2.71 2.27
C ARG A 119 -1.83 4.10 2.85
N PHE A 120 -2.94 4.31 3.58
CA PHE A 120 -3.19 5.57 4.29
C PHE A 120 -2.09 5.83 5.32
N TRP A 121 -1.75 4.85 6.14
CA TRP A 121 -0.70 4.96 7.15
C TRP A 121 0.66 5.27 6.52
N ASN A 122 1.08 4.50 5.52
CA ASN A 122 2.35 4.71 4.83
C ASN A 122 2.49 6.10 4.20
N ARG A 123 1.37 6.70 3.79
CA ARG A 123 1.36 8.07 3.25
C ARG A 123 1.28 9.14 4.33
N SER A 124 0.65 8.86 5.44
CA SER A 124 0.36 9.83 6.50
C SER A 124 1.45 9.92 7.55
N TYR A 125 2.13 8.80 7.89
CA TYR A 125 3.14 8.85 8.95
C TYR A 125 4.33 9.79 8.63
N PRO A 126 4.86 9.90 7.38
CA PRO A 126 5.93 10.86 7.11
C PRO A 126 5.45 12.31 7.24
N ALA A 127 4.19 12.57 6.86
CA ALA A 127 3.56 13.87 7.02
C ALA A 127 3.41 14.27 8.50
N ILE A 128 3.05 13.31 9.36
CA ILE A 128 2.95 13.52 10.82
C ILE A 128 4.34 13.81 11.40
N ILE A 129 5.36 13.08 10.99
CA ILE A 129 6.75 13.32 11.43
C ILE A 129 7.20 14.72 11.00
N ASP A 130 7.00 15.09 9.74
CA ASP A 130 7.34 16.41 9.24
C ASP A 130 6.62 17.51 10.00
N PHE A 131 5.32 17.35 10.25
CA PHE A 131 4.55 18.30 11.06
C PHE A 131 5.17 18.49 12.45
N ALA A 132 5.50 17.40 13.12
CA ALA A 132 6.14 17.46 14.43
C ALA A 132 7.53 18.13 14.38
N LEU A 133 8.35 17.79 13.38
CA LEU A 133 9.67 18.40 13.17
C LEU A 133 9.57 19.89 12.93
N ILE A 134 8.65 20.33 12.07
CA ILE A 134 8.43 21.76 11.79
C ILE A 134 7.98 22.47 13.06
N TYR A 135 6.96 21.93 13.72
CA TYR A 135 6.37 22.54 14.90
C TYR A 135 7.39 22.70 16.03
N ILE A 136 8.11 21.63 16.37
CA ILE A 136 9.16 21.65 17.38
C ILE A 136 10.31 22.58 16.95
N GLY A 137 10.70 22.52 15.68
CA GLY A 137 11.75 23.36 15.12
C GLY A 137 11.43 24.84 15.17
N LEU A 138 10.19 25.24 14.89
CA LEU A 138 9.76 26.62 15.01
C LEU A 138 9.86 27.14 16.48
N TRP A 139 9.48 26.30 17.45
CA TRP A 139 9.64 26.64 18.87
C TRP A 139 11.10 26.75 19.28
N LEU A 140 11.95 25.82 18.84
CA LEU A 140 13.40 25.90 19.14
C LEU A 140 14.03 27.14 18.52
N VAL A 141 13.73 27.40 17.25
CA VAL A 141 14.27 28.58 16.53
C VAL A 141 13.76 29.87 17.13
N SER A 142 12.49 29.96 17.54
CA SER A 142 11.99 31.18 18.20
C SER A 142 12.67 31.43 19.53
N GLY A 143 12.84 30.43 20.40
CA GLY A 143 13.53 30.58 21.67
C GLY A 143 15.01 30.97 21.51
N LEU A 144 15.71 30.37 20.54
CA LEU A 144 17.10 30.78 20.24
C LEU A 144 17.19 32.22 19.72
N TYR A 145 16.22 32.59 18.86
CA TYR A 145 16.22 33.96 18.30
C TYR A 145 15.79 34.99 19.33
N GLU A 146 14.89 34.73 20.25
CA GLU A 146 14.52 35.54 21.38
C GLU A 146 15.74 35.82 22.28
N ASN A 147 16.50 34.78 22.62
CA ASN A 147 17.73 34.90 23.39
C ASN A 147 18.79 35.75 22.69
N TYR A 148 18.90 35.64 21.35
CA TYR A 148 19.86 36.43 20.58
C TYR A 148 19.43 37.88 20.37
N SER A 149 18.16 38.12 20.07
CA SER A 149 17.65 39.44 19.69
C SER A 149 17.16 40.29 20.88
N GLY A 150 16.91 39.66 22.03
CA GLY A 150 16.29 40.27 23.20
C GLY A 150 14.81 40.63 23.02
N LYS A 151 14.16 40.17 21.89
CA LYS A 151 12.75 40.43 21.58
C LYS A 151 11.91 39.26 21.98
N LEU A 152 10.93 39.50 22.86
CA LEU A 152 9.92 38.51 23.23
C LEU A 152 8.71 38.59 22.29
N TYR A 153 8.18 37.44 21.90
CA TYR A 153 6.97 37.33 21.08
C TYR A 153 5.82 36.82 21.93
N PRO A 154 4.56 37.32 21.69
CA PRO A 154 3.39 36.84 22.42
C PRO A 154 3.20 35.33 22.18
N GLU A 155 3.19 34.55 23.25
CA GLU A 155 3.06 33.08 23.17
C GLU A 155 1.77 32.64 22.47
N GLU A 156 0.66 33.37 22.68
CA GLU A 156 -0.63 33.11 22.02
C GLU A 156 -0.51 33.19 20.48
N LEU A 157 0.25 34.17 20.00
CA LEU A 157 0.52 34.36 18.58
C LEU A 157 1.30 33.17 18.01
N LEU A 158 2.35 32.75 18.70
CA LEU A 158 3.17 31.58 18.28
C LEU A 158 2.39 30.28 18.33
N ARG A 159 1.57 30.07 19.35
CA ARG A 159 0.69 28.90 19.48
C ARG A 159 -0.32 28.76 18.33
N THR A 160 -0.72 29.87 17.72
CA THR A 160 -1.64 29.86 16.56
C THR A 160 -0.88 29.76 15.24
N ALA A 161 0.21 30.52 15.09
CA ALA A 161 0.97 30.62 13.83
C ALA A 161 1.77 29.35 13.52
N PHE A 162 2.41 28.73 14.51
CA PHE A 162 3.27 27.58 14.27
C PHE A 162 2.53 26.33 13.77
N PRO A 163 1.37 25.92 14.34
CA PRO A 163 0.58 24.82 13.76
C PRO A 163 0.09 25.14 12.35
N LEU A 164 -0.30 26.40 12.10
CA LEU A 164 -0.78 26.85 10.79
C LEU A 164 0.34 26.73 9.74
N PHE A 165 1.53 27.23 10.03
CA PHE A 165 2.68 27.15 9.13
C PHE A 165 3.13 25.71 8.90
N SER A 166 3.16 24.90 9.96
CA SER A 166 3.44 23.48 9.85
C SER A 166 2.42 22.78 8.92
N GLY A 167 1.14 23.09 9.09
CA GLY A 167 0.06 22.56 8.24
C GLY A 167 0.18 22.99 6.78
N ILE A 168 0.56 24.27 6.52
CA ILE A 168 0.75 24.76 5.15
C ILE A 168 1.91 24.03 4.45
N TRP A 169 3.07 23.88 5.11
CA TRP A 169 4.21 23.17 4.52
C TRP A 169 3.86 21.70 4.26
N VAL A 170 3.34 21.00 5.27
CA VAL A 170 2.96 19.58 5.13
C VAL A 170 1.89 19.40 4.07
N GLY A 171 0.87 20.26 4.05
CA GLY A 171 -0.20 20.22 3.03
C GLY A 171 0.37 20.45 1.63
N SER A 172 1.22 21.46 1.44
CA SER A 172 1.84 21.73 0.14
C SER A 172 2.71 20.58 -0.37
N ILE A 173 3.48 19.95 0.52
CA ILE A 173 4.30 18.77 0.20
C ILE A 173 3.39 17.57 -0.14
N PHE A 174 2.29 17.39 0.59
CA PHE A 174 1.32 16.33 0.35
C PHE A 174 0.66 16.46 -1.05
N PHE A 175 0.20 17.65 -1.40
CA PHE A 175 -0.41 17.91 -2.72
C PHE A 175 0.59 17.86 -3.87
N SER A 176 1.86 18.12 -3.61
CA SER A 176 2.93 17.96 -4.60
C SER A 176 3.39 16.50 -4.77
N GLY A 177 2.80 15.55 -4.04
CA GLY A 177 3.17 14.13 -4.08
C GLY A 177 4.48 13.81 -3.37
N GLY A 178 4.93 14.67 -2.45
CA GLY A 178 6.17 14.47 -1.69
C GLY A 178 6.13 13.30 -0.69
N TYR A 179 4.93 12.80 -0.38
CA TYR A 179 4.71 11.64 0.49
C TYR A 179 4.22 10.40 -0.26
N ASP A 180 4.24 10.41 -1.60
CA ASP A 180 3.86 9.23 -2.40
C ASP A 180 4.95 8.15 -2.34
N GLU A 181 4.56 6.90 -2.63
CA GLU A 181 5.49 5.77 -2.70
C GLU A 181 6.62 6.08 -3.71
N GLY A 182 7.87 5.84 -3.27
CA GLY A 182 9.06 6.25 -4.01
C GLY A 182 9.37 7.73 -3.78
N PHE A 183 10.00 8.03 -2.63
CA PHE A 183 10.40 9.39 -2.27
C PHE A 183 11.11 10.11 -3.43
N SER A 184 10.63 11.30 -3.77
CA SER A 184 11.22 12.15 -4.80
C SER A 184 11.61 13.50 -4.20
N LEU A 185 12.92 13.75 -4.17
CA LEU A 185 13.47 15.01 -3.67
C LEU A 185 12.88 16.21 -4.41
N ARG A 186 12.67 16.08 -5.74
CA ARG A 186 12.07 17.13 -6.56
C ARG A 186 10.65 17.47 -6.11
N ARG A 187 9.79 16.47 -5.90
CA ARG A 187 8.40 16.69 -5.46
C ARG A 187 8.34 17.30 -4.07
N PHE A 188 9.23 16.83 -3.17
CA PHE A 188 9.37 17.39 -1.84
C PHE A 188 9.73 18.88 -1.89
N PHE A 189 10.79 19.24 -2.64
CA PHE A 189 11.22 20.63 -2.75
C PHE A 189 10.19 21.53 -3.44
N VAL A 190 9.49 21.05 -4.46
CA VAL A 190 8.40 21.83 -5.08
C VAL A 190 7.32 22.15 -4.04
N GLY A 191 6.88 21.15 -3.27
CA GLY A 191 5.88 21.36 -2.21
C GLY A 191 6.39 22.29 -1.11
N PHE A 192 7.64 22.13 -0.68
CA PHE A 192 8.27 23.02 0.30
C PHE A 192 8.34 24.48 -0.18
N LEU A 193 8.75 24.72 -1.43
CA LEU A 193 8.78 26.05 -2.02
C LEU A 193 7.40 26.66 -2.14
N VAL A 194 6.41 25.89 -2.61
CA VAL A 194 5.02 26.36 -2.70
C VAL A 194 4.49 26.75 -1.32
N GLY A 195 4.70 25.89 -0.31
CA GLY A 195 4.31 26.19 1.07
C GLY A 195 4.99 27.43 1.62
N SER A 196 6.29 27.60 1.35
CA SER A 196 7.04 28.78 1.75
C SER A 196 6.52 30.05 1.08
N MET A 197 6.16 29.99 -0.20
CA MET A 197 5.55 31.13 -0.92
C MET A 197 4.19 31.50 -0.34
N ILE A 198 3.36 30.51 -0.02
CA ILE A 198 2.04 30.74 0.61
C ILE A 198 2.23 31.39 1.98
N ILE A 199 3.14 30.89 2.81
CA ILE A 199 3.41 31.46 4.12
C ILE A 199 3.94 32.90 4.00
N LEU A 200 4.88 33.16 3.10
CA LEU A 200 5.43 34.51 2.90
C LEU A 200 4.37 35.49 2.39
N ALA A 201 3.51 35.05 1.47
CA ALA A 201 2.41 35.87 0.98
C ALA A 201 1.39 36.18 2.09
N ALA A 202 0.95 35.15 2.83
CA ALA A 202 0.04 35.31 3.96
C ALA A 202 0.66 36.21 5.04
N TYR A 203 1.93 36.00 5.38
CA TYR A 203 2.65 36.79 6.36
C TYR A 203 2.77 38.26 5.92
N GLY A 204 2.92 38.51 4.61
CA GLY A 204 2.98 39.89 4.05
C GLY A 204 1.67 40.65 4.17
N LEU A 205 0.52 39.92 4.21
CA LEU A 205 -0.84 40.49 4.31
C LEU A 205 -1.31 40.67 5.75
N LEU A 206 -0.63 40.10 6.74
CA LEU A 206 -0.98 40.28 8.16
C LEU A 206 -0.70 41.73 8.63
N ASP A 207 -1.48 42.18 9.61
CA ASP A 207 -1.23 43.45 10.30
C ASP A 207 0.06 43.37 11.10
N GLU A 208 0.66 44.56 11.36
CA GLU A 208 1.94 44.63 12.06
C GLU A 208 1.90 44.02 13.47
N SER A 209 0.75 44.13 14.14
CA SER A 209 0.49 43.52 15.46
C SER A 209 0.45 41.96 15.43
N GLN A 210 0.20 41.37 14.29
CA GLN A 210 0.13 39.91 14.09
C GLN A 210 1.41 39.33 13.50
N ARG A 211 2.38 40.19 13.19
CA ARG A 211 3.69 39.74 12.68
C ARG A 211 4.67 39.55 13.85
N PHE A 212 5.24 38.34 13.94
CA PHE A 212 6.39 38.10 14.79
C PHE A 212 7.71 38.36 14.03
N SER A 213 8.66 37.48 13.98
CA SER A 213 9.90 37.73 13.24
C SER A 213 9.97 37.04 11.90
N ARG A 214 10.29 37.79 10.83
CA ARG A 214 10.62 37.20 9.53
C ARG A 214 11.80 36.24 9.62
N ALA A 215 12.77 36.56 10.51
CA ALA A 215 13.92 35.68 10.73
C ALA A 215 13.53 34.34 11.30
N VAL A 216 12.55 34.26 12.22
CA VAL A 216 12.06 33.00 12.77
C VAL A 216 11.40 32.15 11.69
N VAL A 217 10.62 32.73 10.75
CA VAL A 217 10.01 32.03 9.64
C VAL A 217 11.07 31.46 8.70
N LEU A 218 12.07 32.26 8.30
CA LEU A 218 13.14 31.85 7.39
C LEU A 218 14.07 30.80 8.01
N LEU A 219 14.48 31.00 9.26
CA LEU A 219 15.32 30.06 10.00
C LEU A 219 14.57 28.75 10.26
N GLY A 220 13.26 28.82 10.58
CA GLY A 220 12.40 27.66 10.72
C GLY A 220 12.26 26.87 9.42
N ALA A 221 12.10 27.55 8.29
CA ALA A 221 12.09 26.93 6.96
C ALA A 221 13.42 26.21 6.66
N GLY A 222 14.56 26.86 6.94
CA GLY A 222 15.90 26.28 6.77
C GLY A 222 16.10 25.04 7.66
N TYR A 223 15.73 25.13 8.94
CA TYR A 223 15.77 24.01 9.87
C TYR A 223 14.92 22.82 9.36
N PHE A 224 13.68 23.08 8.92
CA PHE A 224 12.82 22.04 8.40
C PHE A 224 13.41 21.38 7.15
N ALA A 225 13.88 22.16 6.18
CA ALA A 225 14.47 21.60 4.97
C ALA A 225 15.65 20.67 5.29
N LEU A 226 16.52 21.04 6.21
CA LEU A 226 17.66 20.23 6.63
C LEU A 226 17.24 18.99 7.40
N SER A 227 16.37 19.13 8.41
CA SER A 227 15.92 18.01 9.24
C SER A 227 15.11 16.98 8.44
N ALA A 228 14.23 17.44 7.55
CA ALA A 228 13.44 16.57 6.71
C ALA A 228 14.27 15.75 5.72
N ILE A 229 15.34 16.33 5.17
CA ILE A 229 16.30 15.60 4.32
C ILE A 229 17.06 14.58 5.16
N LEU A 230 17.56 14.98 6.33
CA LEU A 230 18.34 14.11 7.21
C LEU A 230 17.54 12.86 7.62
N VAL A 231 16.29 13.04 8.04
CA VAL A 231 15.39 11.92 8.43
C VAL A 231 15.08 10.97 7.27
N ARG A 232 15.16 11.45 6.02
CA ARG A 232 14.91 10.61 4.83
C ARG A 232 16.16 9.94 4.28
N LEU A 233 17.33 10.34 4.72
CA LEU A 233 18.61 9.70 4.36
C LEU A 233 19.02 8.60 5.37
N LEU A 234 18.39 8.58 6.55
CA LEU A 234 18.54 7.54 7.59
C LEU A 234 17.52 6.40 7.39
#